data_b5a3e8d560cdb72dbb20857ab4ab1e11
#
_entry.id   b5a3e8d560cdb72dbb20857ab4ab1e11
#
_cell.length_a   1.000
_cell.length_b   1.000
_cell.length_c   1.000
_cell.angle_alpha   90.00
_cell.angle_beta   90.00
_cell.angle_gamma   90.00
#
_symmetry.space_group_name_H-M   'P 1'
#
loop_
_entity.id
_entity.type
_entity.pdbx_description
1 polymer ?
#
loop_
_entity_poly.entity_id
_entity_poly.type
_entity_poly.pdbx_seq_one_letter_code
_entity_poly.pdbx_strand_id
1 'polypeptide(L)'
;MAEETVERKSVTNIQSEMMFIGALYKQPDLYVSYGGYMRSQYDFSDEACKFFYDMFEIMYKTFTQTIEEDKVNMFMSQSDERLRTYKRYKGWKTISSWMQVADCDDFKKYYNLVKKYSLVREYGRNGYPVQRILNHRLFEKWEAKDIYRVIRSQADKINTVISAGEDSVLLNSGVESQVESFLSKPDLGIPLPWAILNKMFRGCRLGKV
;
A
#
# COMPACT_ATOMS: atom_id res chain seq x y z
N MET A 1 -9.27 4.23 -41.49
CA MET A 1 -9.24 3.80 -40.09
C MET A 1 -8.93 5.05 -39.27
N ALA A 2 -9.89 5.56 -38.53
CA ALA A 2 -9.65 6.72 -37.67
C ALA A 2 -8.76 6.26 -36.51
N GLU A 3 -7.58 6.86 -36.38
CA GLU A 3 -6.78 6.76 -35.16
C GLU A 3 -7.59 7.44 -34.04
N GLU A 4 -8.20 6.64 -33.18
CA GLU A 4 -8.70 7.13 -31.91
C GLU A 4 -7.49 7.70 -31.16
N THR A 5 -7.42 9.01 -31.08
CA THR A 5 -6.49 9.74 -30.20
C THR A 5 -6.85 9.35 -28.77
N VAL A 6 -6.20 8.32 -28.25
CA VAL A 6 -6.36 7.87 -26.87
C VAL A 6 -5.86 9.00 -25.97
N GLU A 7 -6.79 9.71 -25.34
CA GLU A 7 -6.51 10.77 -24.39
C GLU A 7 -5.65 10.20 -23.24
N ARG A 8 -4.44 10.74 -23.07
CA ARG A 8 -3.52 10.29 -22.01
C ARG A 8 -4.00 10.82 -20.67
N LYS A 9 -4.62 9.98 -19.88
CA LYS A 9 -5.00 10.31 -18.50
C LYS A 9 -3.79 10.37 -17.57
N SER A 10 -3.85 11.27 -16.61
CA SER A 10 -2.83 11.42 -15.58
C SER A 10 -2.78 10.19 -14.67
N VAL A 11 -1.57 9.75 -14.33
CA VAL A 11 -1.30 8.71 -13.32
C VAL A 11 -1.22 9.29 -11.90
N THR A 12 -1.59 10.56 -11.72
CA THR A 12 -1.51 11.26 -10.44
C THR A 12 -2.85 11.89 -10.08
N ASN A 13 -3.14 11.94 -8.80
CA ASN A 13 -4.27 12.68 -8.24
C ASN A 13 -3.76 13.52 -7.06
N ILE A 14 -3.10 14.63 -7.38
CA ILE A 14 -2.48 15.53 -6.39
C ILE A 14 -3.54 16.08 -5.43
N GLN A 15 -4.75 16.34 -5.90
CA GLN A 15 -5.82 16.83 -5.06
C GLN A 15 -6.15 15.87 -3.92
N SER A 16 -6.23 14.57 -4.19
CA SER A 16 -6.44 13.55 -3.15
C SER A 16 -5.27 13.48 -2.18
N GLU A 17 -4.03 13.65 -2.66
CA GLU A 17 -2.84 13.68 -1.82
C GLU A 17 -2.89 14.87 -0.85
N MET A 18 -3.21 16.08 -1.36
CA MET A 18 -3.35 17.31 -0.57
C MET A 18 -4.48 17.19 0.48
N MET A 19 -5.64 16.65 0.08
CA MET A 19 -6.78 16.46 1.00
C MET A 19 -6.47 15.44 2.08
N PHE A 20 -5.75 14.35 1.75
CA PHE A 20 -5.31 13.35 2.71
C PHE A 20 -4.40 13.97 3.78
N ILE A 21 -3.39 14.73 3.36
CA ILE A 21 -2.46 15.40 4.27
C ILE A 21 -3.17 16.49 5.07
N GLY A 22 -4.01 17.30 4.42
CA GLY A 22 -4.81 18.34 5.09
C GLY A 22 -5.68 17.77 6.20
N ALA A 23 -6.31 16.63 5.97
CA ALA A 23 -7.11 15.94 6.98
C ALA A 23 -6.27 15.44 8.16
N LEU A 24 -5.05 14.93 7.91
CA LEU A 24 -4.12 14.51 8.96
C LEU A 24 -3.70 15.69 9.86
N TYR A 25 -3.36 16.84 9.27
CA TYR A 25 -3.02 18.04 10.05
C TYR A 25 -4.22 18.60 10.82
N LYS A 26 -5.44 18.48 10.26
CA LYS A 26 -6.67 18.92 10.90
C LYS A 26 -7.10 18.02 12.06
N GLN A 27 -6.94 16.70 11.89
CA GLN A 27 -7.29 15.69 12.88
C GLN A 27 -6.19 14.60 12.94
N PRO A 28 -5.14 14.79 13.74
CA PRO A 28 -3.99 13.90 13.80
C PRO A 28 -4.31 12.45 14.17
N ASP A 29 -5.38 12.21 14.93
CA ASP A 29 -5.80 10.87 15.36
C ASP A 29 -6.15 9.95 14.17
N LEU A 30 -6.48 10.52 13.02
CA LEU A 30 -6.71 9.76 11.78
C LEU A 30 -5.46 8.98 11.33
N TYR A 31 -4.27 9.39 11.78
CA TYR A 31 -3.02 8.69 11.48
C TYR A 31 -3.02 7.25 11.98
N VAL A 32 -3.60 6.99 13.14
CA VAL A 32 -3.70 5.63 13.74
C VAL A 32 -4.46 4.68 12.82
N SER A 33 -5.49 5.19 12.14
CA SER A 33 -6.35 4.34 11.32
C SER A 33 -5.74 3.97 9.96
N TYR A 34 -5.07 4.91 9.30
CA TYR A 34 -4.61 4.74 7.91
C TYR A 34 -3.21 5.32 7.64
N GLY A 35 -2.79 6.33 8.41
CA GLY A 35 -1.54 7.04 8.15
C GLY A 35 -0.31 6.13 8.21
N GLY A 36 -0.24 5.24 9.19
CA GLY A 36 0.88 4.31 9.37
C GLY A 36 1.08 3.30 8.23
N TYR A 37 0.11 3.17 7.32
CA TYR A 37 0.21 2.31 6.14
C TYR A 37 0.67 3.05 4.88
N MET A 38 0.94 4.36 4.99
CA MET A 38 1.45 5.17 3.88
C MET A 38 2.98 5.14 3.83
N ARG A 39 3.50 5.19 2.62
CA ARG A 39 4.94 5.30 2.34
C ARG A 39 5.15 6.50 1.43
N SER A 40 5.72 7.57 1.95
CA SER A 40 5.82 8.86 1.24
C SER A 40 6.43 8.74 -0.16
N GLN A 41 7.49 7.94 -0.31
CA GLN A 41 8.20 7.76 -1.58
C GLN A 41 7.37 7.11 -2.69
N TYR A 42 6.43 6.24 -2.33
CA TYR A 42 5.62 5.47 -3.28
C TYR A 42 4.21 6.05 -3.43
N ASP A 43 3.61 6.49 -2.32
CA ASP A 43 2.20 6.83 -2.27
C ASP A 43 1.91 8.26 -2.73
N PHE A 44 2.87 9.17 -2.60
CA PHE A 44 2.71 10.54 -3.07
C PHE A 44 3.49 10.80 -4.36
N SER A 45 2.88 11.56 -5.25
CA SER A 45 3.50 11.98 -6.52
C SER A 45 4.13 13.36 -6.42
N ASP A 46 3.55 14.23 -5.62
CA ASP A 46 3.98 15.60 -5.43
C ASP A 46 5.02 15.72 -4.31
N GLU A 47 6.09 16.46 -4.57
CA GLU A 47 7.21 16.59 -3.63
C GLU A 47 6.83 17.40 -2.37
N ALA A 48 5.91 18.35 -2.47
CA ALA A 48 5.40 19.05 -1.30
C ALA A 48 4.56 18.12 -0.44
N CYS A 49 3.74 17.27 -1.07
CA CYS A 49 2.95 16.25 -0.37
C CYS A 49 3.86 15.26 0.37
N LYS A 50 4.92 14.76 -0.27
CA LYS A 50 5.92 13.90 0.39
C LYS A 50 6.53 14.60 1.61
N PHE A 51 7.02 15.82 1.41
CA PHE A 51 7.68 16.59 2.47
C PHE A 51 6.74 16.82 3.66
N PHE A 52 5.51 17.30 3.42
CA PHE A 52 4.58 17.57 4.51
C PHE A 52 4.10 16.31 5.21
N TYR A 53 3.95 15.20 4.49
CA TYR A 53 3.61 13.93 5.11
C TYR A 53 4.75 13.41 6.01
N ASP A 54 6.00 13.42 5.53
CA ASP A 54 7.17 13.00 6.32
C ASP A 54 7.33 13.86 7.58
N MET A 55 7.13 15.17 7.45
CA MET A 55 7.19 16.08 8.60
C MET A 55 6.05 15.81 9.58
N PHE A 56 4.84 15.56 9.08
CA PHE A 56 3.71 15.18 9.92
C PHE A 56 4.02 13.90 10.71
N GLU A 57 4.54 12.86 10.04
CA GLU A 57 4.86 11.59 10.68
C GLU A 57 5.86 11.74 11.82
N ILE A 58 6.92 12.52 11.61
CA ILE A 58 7.92 12.80 12.64
C ILE A 58 7.29 13.58 13.80
N MET A 59 6.54 14.63 13.52
CA MET A 59 5.88 15.44 14.53
C MET A 59 4.86 14.65 15.33
N TYR A 60 4.05 13.83 14.68
CA TYR A 60 3.06 12.99 15.34
C TYR A 60 3.70 12.02 16.34
N LYS A 61 4.82 11.39 15.93
CA LYS A 61 5.59 10.50 16.82
C LYS A 61 6.27 11.23 17.99
N THR A 62 6.55 12.53 17.82
CA THR A 62 7.30 13.32 18.82
C THR A 62 6.38 14.07 19.78
N PHE A 63 5.29 14.66 19.29
CA PHE A 63 4.46 15.63 20.03
C PHE A 63 3.07 15.13 20.47
N THR A 64 2.72 13.96 20.12
CA THR A 64 1.58 13.13 20.58
C THR A 64 0.14 13.63 20.49
N GLN A 65 -0.26 14.90 20.24
CA GLN A 65 -1.72 15.16 20.19
C GLN A 65 -2.21 16.37 19.38
N THR A 66 -1.50 17.45 19.28
CA THR A 66 -1.98 18.64 18.55
C THR A 66 -0.88 19.22 17.67
N ILE A 67 -1.16 19.32 16.37
CA ILE A 67 -0.24 19.91 15.40
C ILE A 67 -0.75 21.29 15.05
N GLU A 68 -0.24 22.30 15.74
CA GLU A 68 -0.57 23.71 15.59
C GLU A 68 0.56 24.47 14.89
N GLU A 69 0.26 25.63 14.32
CA GLU A 69 1.20 26.46 13.57
C GLU A 69 2.51 26.70 14.30
N ASP A 70 2.42 27.11 15.57
CA ASP A 70 3.62 27.44 16.38
C ASP A 70 4.51 26.22 16.60
N LYS A 71 3.90 25.06 16.85
CA LYS A 71 4.63 23.79 17.01
C LYS A 71 5.32 23.37 15.72
N VAL A 72 4.62 23.51 14.58
CA VAL A 72 5.18 23.22 13.26
C VAL A 72 6.33 24.15 12.95
N ASN A 73 6.17 25.45 13.15
CA ASN A 73 7.22 26.44 12.90
C ASN A 73 8.43 26.21 13.80
N MET A 74 8.23 25.90 15.09
CA MET A 74 9.30 25.54 16.00
C MET A 74 10.05 24.28 15.56
N PHE A 75 9.32 23.23 15.15
CA PHE A 75 9.92 21.99 14.67
C PHE A 75 10.71 22.20 13.36
N MET A 76 10.19 23.00 12.43
CA MET A 76 10.85 23.31 11.18
C MET A 76 12.12 24.12 11.37
N SER A 77 12.16 25.02 12.38
CA SER A 77 13.33 25.85 12.69
C SER A 77 14.50 25.09 13.30
N GLN A 78 14.32 23.86 13.74
CA GLN A 78 15.41 23.03 14.32
C GLN A 78 16.45 22.59 13.27
N SER A 79 16.17 22.73 11.96
CA SER A 79 17.09 22.38 10.88
C SER A 79 16.97 23.39 9.76
N ASP A 80 18.10 23.96 9.34
CA ASP A 80 18.16 24.94 8.24
C ASP A 80 17.66 24.35 6.90
N GLU A 81 17.98 23.11 6.60
CA GLU A 81 17.55 22.43 5.38
C GLU A 81 16.02 22.24 5.37
N ARG A 82 15.48 21.76 6.51
CA ARG A 82 14.05 21.59 6.70
C ARG A 82 13.30 22.91 6.58
N LEU A 83 13.82 23.95 7.21
CA LEU A 83 13.24 25.29 7.17
C LEU A 83 13.26 25.89 5.75
N ARG A 84 14.34 25.69 4.99
CA ARG A 84 14.42 26.13 3.57
C ARG A 84 13.37 25.44 2.73
N THR A 85 13.21 24.11 2.86
CA THR A 85 12.23 23.33 2.12
C THR A 85 10.80 23.73 2.51
N TYR A 86 10.55 23.92 3.80
CA TYR A 86 9.27 24.40 4.33
C TYR A 86 8.88 25.76 3.73
N LYS A 87 9.82 26.73 3.71
CA LYS A 87 9.60 28.03 3.09
C LYS A 87 9.37 27.94 1.58
N ARG A 88 10.09 27.05 0.88
CA ARG A 88 9.89 26.79 -0.55
C ARG A 88 8.46 26.40 -0.85
N TYR A 89 7.85 25.56 -0.02
CA TYR A 89 6.46 25.15 -0.15
C TYR A 89 5.45 26.06 0.56
N LYS A 90 5.81 27.32 0.82
CA LYS A 90 4.97 28.37 1.46
C LYS A 90 4.54 28.04 2.90
N GLY A 91 5.16 27.08 3.54
CA GLY A 91 5.01 26.78 4.96
C GLY A 91 3.59 26.49 5.42
N TRP A 92 3.24 27.05 6.58
CA TRP A 92 1.91 26.84 7.18
C TRP A 92 0.75 27.29 6.30
N LYS A 93 0.96 28.28 5.44
CA LYS A 93 -0.09 28.74 4.50
C LYS A 93 -0.57 27.60 3.60
N THR A 94 0.32 26.75 3.13
CA THR A 94 -0.03 25.56 2.32
C THR A 94 -0.80 24.54 3.15
N ILE A 95 -0.30 24.22 4.34
CA ILE A 95 -0.95 23.27 5.26
C ILE A 95 -2.37 23.77 5.58
N SER A 96 -2.49 25.03 6.00
CA SER A 96 -3.78 25.65 6.34
C SER A 96 -4.76 25.62 5.18
N SER A 97 -4.31 25.91 3.95
CA SER A 97 -5.18 25.81 2.77
C SER A 97 -5.68 24.39 2.52
N TRP A 98 -4.84 23.38 2.72
CA TRP A 98 -5.22 21.98 2.58
C TRP A 98 -6.20 21.55 3.69
N MET A 99 -5.96 21.99 4.93
CA MET A 99 -6.88 21.74 6.06
C MET A 99 -8.28 22.33 5.83
N GLN A 100 -8.37 23.50 5.19
CA GLN A 100 -9.65 24.16 4.89
C GLN A 100 -10.50 23.36 3.88
N VAL A 101 -9.86 22.74 2.91
CA VAL A 101 -10.55 21.98 1.84
C VAL A 101 -10.81 20.55 2.25
N ALA A 102 -9.98 20.00 3.15
CA ALA A 102 -10.08 18.59 3.57
C ALA A 102 -11.29 18.36 4.49
N ASP A 103 -12.06 17.34 4.17
CA ASP A 103 -13.11 16.79 5.01
C ASP A 103 -12.59 15.54 5.72
N CYS A 104 -12.62 15.53 7.06
CA CYS A 104 -12.14 14.41 7.85
C CYS A 104 -13.03 13.16 7.72
N ASP A 105 -14.31 13.33 7.44
CA ASP A 105 -15.25 12.22 7.23
C ASP A 105 -14.95 11.45 5.93
N ASP A 106 -14.40 12.14 4.92
CA ASP A 106 -13.97 11.56 3.65
C ASP A 106 -12.52 10.97 3.69
N PHE A 107 -11.86 10.93 4.85
CA PHE A 107 -10.46 10.52 4.97
C PHE A 107 -10.15 9.15 4.35
N LYS A 108 -11.01 8.16 4.60
CA LYS A 108 -10.90 6.82 3.99
C LYS A 108 -10.94 6.87 2.46
N LYS A 109 -11.74 7.75 1.90
CA LYS A 109 -11.85 7.95 0.46
C LYS A 109 -10.56 8.54 -0.12
N TYR A 110 -9.97 9.54 0.55
CA TYR A 110 -8.68 10.10 0.13
C TYR A 110 -7.57 9.05 0.20
N TYR A 111 -7.50 8.29 1.29
CA TYR A 111 -6.57 7.17 1.43
C TYR A 111 -6.70 6.19 0.26
N ASN A 112 -7.90 5.72 -0.05
CA ASN A 112 -8.14 4.77 -1.14
C ASN A 112 -7.75 5.34 -2.50
N LEU A 113 -8.00 6.64 -2.74
CA LEU A 113 -7.61 7.30 -3.98
C LEU A 113 -6.09 7.41 -4.10
N VAL A 114 -5.40 7.83 -3.05
CA VAL A 114 -3.94 7.90 -3.03
C VAL A 114 -3.33 6.52 -3.30
N LYS A 115 -3.79 5.47 -2.60
CA LYS A 115 -3.34 4.08 -2.82
C LYS A 115 -3.64 3.57 -4.23
N LYS A 116 -4.79 3.90 -4.78
CA LYS A 116 -5.18 3.55 -6.14
C LYS A 116 -4.21 4.12 -7.17
N TYR A 117 -3.92 5.42 -7.10
CA TYR A 117 -3.00 6.07 -8.02
C TYR A 117 -1.54 5.69 -7.78
N SER A 118 -1.15 5.44 -6.53
CA SER A 118 0.15 4.87 -6.17
C SER A 118 0.39 3.53 -6.88
N LEU A 119 -0.58 2.62 -6.80
CA LEU A 119 -0.52 1.31 -7.46
C LEU A 119 -0.38 1.45 -8.98
N VAL A 120 -1.16 2.33 -9.60
CA VAL A 120 -1.08 2.58 -11.05
C VAL A 120 0.30 3.13 -11.44
N ARG A 121 0.85 4.07 -10.65
CA ARG A 121 2.21 4.60 -10.89
C ARG A 121 3.26 3.51 -10.81
N GLU A 122 3.16 2.65 -9.79
CA GLU A 122 4.13 1.57 -9.61
C GLU A 122 4.08 0.57 -10.76
N TYR A 123 2.89 0.22 -11.25
CA TYR A 123 2.77 -0.60 -12.45
C TYR A 123 3.36 0.07 -13.69
N GLY A 124 3.16 1.39 -13.84
CA GLY A 124 3.77 2.14 -14.94
C GLY A 124 5.30 2.14 -14.88
N ARG A 125 5.89 2.27 -13.67
CA ARG A 125 7.34 2.20 -13.47
C ARG A 125 7.91 0.83 -13.85
N ASN A 126 7.14 -0.22 -13.64
CA ASN A 126 7.50 -1.58 -14.00
C ASN A 126 7.17 -1.94 -15.47
N GLY A 127 6.84 -0.96 -16.32
CA GLY A 127 6.64 -1.14 -17.75
C GLY A 127 5.26 -1.65 -18.17
N TYR A 128 4.28 -1.70 -17.25
CA TYR A 128 2.92 -2.13 -17.61
C TYR A 128 2.13 -1.02 -18.33
N PRO A 129 1.24 -1.37 -19.25
CA PRO A 129 0.47 -0.42 -20.07
C PRO A 129 -0.68 0.22 -19.27
N VAL A 130 -0.36 1.11 -18.34
CA VAL A 130 -1.31 1.72 -17.38
C VAL A 130 -2.42 2.54 -18.04
N GLN A 131 -2.22 3.06 -19.25
CA GLN A 131 -3.27 3.82 -19.95
C GLN A 131 -4.51 2.96 -20.24
N ARG A 132 -4.35 1.64 -20.46
CA ARG A 132 -5.48 0.73 -20.60
C ARG A 132 -6.31 0.61 -19.33
N ILE A 133 -5.66 0.71 -18.17
CA ILE A 133 -6.31 0.71 -16.85
C ILE A 133 -7.02 2.03 -16.63
N LEU A 134 -6.34 3.16 -16.84
CA LEU A 134 -6.87 4.51 -16.64
C LEU A 134 -8.07 4.81 -17.55
N ASN A 135 -8.04 4.32 -18.80
CA ASN A 135 -9.13 4.52 -19.76
C ASN A 135 -10.26 3.51 -19.62
N HIS A 136 -10.16 2.55 -18.71
CA HIS A 136 -11.23 1.61 -18.48
C HIS A 136 -12.47 2.31 -17.89
N ARG A 137 -13.66 2.04 -18.45
CA ARG A 137 -14.94 2.69 -18.07
C ARG A 137 -15.29 2.59 -16.58
N LEU A 138 -14.78 1.57 -15.91
CA LEU A 138 -15.02 1.33 -14.47
C LEU A 138 -13.90 1.86 -13.58
N PHE A 139 -12.86 2.47 -14.15
CA PHE A 139 -11.70 2.93 -13.38
C PHE A 139 -12.09 3.80 -12.18
N GLU A 140 -13.02 4.73 -12.37
CA GLU A 140 -13.48 5.62 -11.28
C GLU A 140 -14.09 4.85 -10.11
N LYS A 141 -14.76 3.74 -10.38
CA LYS A 141 -15.42 2.90 -9.36
C LYS A 141 -14.47 1.87 -8.73
N TRP A 142 -13.32 1.60 -9.36
CA TRP A 142 -12.36 0.63 -8.87
C TRP A 142 -11.59 1.14 -7.66
N GLU A 143 -11.36 0.25 -6.72
CA GLU A 143 -10.37 0.40 -5.67
C GLU A 143 -9.03 -0.22 -6.10
N ALA A 144 -7.96 0.01 -5.32
CA ALA A 144 -6.64 -0.56 -5.60
C ALA A 144 -6.65 -2.09 -5.73
N LYS A 145 -7.46 -2.78 -4.92
CA LYS A 145 -7.63 -4.24 -4.98
C LYS A 145 -8.20 -4.73 -6.33
N ASP A 146 -9.08 -3.94 -6.95
CA ASP A 146 -9.69 -4.32 -8.23
C ASP A 146 -8.69 -4.17 -9.37
N ILE A 147 -7.89 -3.11 -9.34
CA ILE A 147 -6.78 -2.91 -10.28
C ILE A 147 -5.77 -4.06 -10.14
N TYR A 148 -5.40 -4.43 -8.93
CA TYR A 148 -4.51 -5.55 -8.67
C TYR A 148 -5.05 -6.86 -9.27
N ARG A 149 -6.36 -7.14 -9.09
CA ARG A 149 -7.00 -8.33 -9.68
C ARG A 149 -6.95 -8.33 -11.22
N VAL A 150 -7.19 -7.18 -11.84
CA VAL A 150 -7.11 -7.04 -13.30
C VAL A 150 -5.70 -7.38 -13.80
N ILE A 151 -4.68 -6.83 -13.16
CA ILE A 151 -3.29 -7.08 -13.57
C ILE A 151 -2.89 -8.52 -13.31
N ARG A 152 -3.24 -9.07 -12.16
CA ARG A 152 -3.01 -10.48 -11.84
C ARG A 152 -3.66 -11.41 -12.89
N SER A 153 -4.93 -11.15 -13.25
CA SER A 153 -5.63 -11.92 -14.28
C SER A 153 -4.94 -11.86 -15.65
N GLN A 154 -4.29 -10.74 -15.98
CA GLN A 154 -3.49 -10.65 -17.21
C GLN A 154 -2.19 -11.47 -17.11
N ALA A 155 -1.52 -11.43 -15.98
CA ALA A 155 -0.33 -12.24 -15.73
C ALA A 155 -0.66 -13.75 -15.76
N ASP A 156 -1.78 -14.14 -15.13
CA ASP A 156 -2.24 -15.54 -15.12
C ASP A 156 -2.54 -16.05 -16.54
N LYS A 157 -3.10 -15.21 -17.43
CA LYS A 157 -3.31 -15.57 -18.86
C LYS A 157 -2.00 -15.81 -19.60
N ILE A 158 -0.96 -15.01 -19.30
CA ILE A 158 0.36 -15.21 -19.90
C ILE A 158 0.98 -16.50 -19.37
N ASN A 159 0.83 -16.76 -18.08
CA ASN A 159 1.32 -17.98 -17.45
C ASN A 159 0.67 -19.23 -18.03
N THR A 160 -0.64 -19.17 -18.36
CA THR A 160 -1.36 -20.28 -19.02
C THR A 160 -0.75 -20.63 -20.39
N VAL A 161 -0.23 -19.63 -21.13
CA VAL A 161 0.43 -19.85 -22.42
C VAL A 161 1.79 -20.55 -22.24
N ILE A 162 2.51 -20.22 -21.16
CA ILE A 162 3.80 -20.85 -20.83
C ILE A 162 3.58 -22.26 -20.31
N SER A 163 2.60 -22.45 -19.44
CA SER A 163 2.28 -23.75 -18.83
C SER A 163 1.62 -24.75 -19.79
N ALA A 164 1.15 -24.30 -20.95
CA ALA A 164 0.57 -25.20 -21.96
C ALA A 164 1.57 -26.20 -22.57
N GLY A 165 2.84 -26.10 -22.20
CA GLY A 165 3.90 -27.06 -22.56
C GLY A 165 4.40 -27.92 -21.41
N GLU A 166 3.96 -27.68 -20.20
CA GLU A 166 4.24 -28.55 -19.07
C GLU A 166 3.13 -29.62 -18.99
N ASP A 167 3.52 -30.89 -19.00
CA ASP A 167 2.59 -31.99 -18.78
C ASP A 167 1.74 -31.68 -17.56
N SER A 168 0.44 -31.66 -17.74
CA SER A 168 -0.50 -31.48 -16.64
C SER A 168 -0.29 -32.63 -15.66
N VAL A 169 0.49 -32.38 -14.64
CA VAL A 169 0.65 -33.31 -13.51
C VAL A 169 -0.76 -33.44 -12.92
N LEU A 170 -1.39 -34.58 -13.12
CA LEU A 170 -2.66 -34.90 -12.49
C LEU A 170 -2.55 -34.54 -11.02
N LEU A 171 -3.53 -33.79 -10.52
CA LEU A 171 -3.56 -33.32 -9.11
C LEU A 171 -3.37 -34.47 -8.10
N ASN A 172 -3.61 -35.71 -8.54
CA ASN A 172 -3.44 -36.93 -7.80
C ASN A 172 -2.07 -37.64 -8.01
N SER A 173 -1.24 -37.18 -8.97
CA SER A 173 0.07 -37.77 -9.16
C SER A 173 1.00 -37.32 -8.04
N GLY A 174 1.32 -38.22 -7.17
CA GLY A 174 2.16 -37.95 -6.02
C GLY A 174 1.42 -37.98 -4.67
N VAL A 175 0.08 -38.01 -4.64
CA VAL A 175 -0.66 -38.15 -3.39
C VAL A 175 -0.33 -39.51 -2.74
N GLU A 176 -0.24 -40.58 -3.52
CA GLU A 176 0.12 -41.91 -3.02
C GLU A 176 1.53 -41.91 -2.41
N SER A 177 2.52 -41.34 -3.08
CA SER A 177 3.88 -41.21 -2.56
C SER A 177 3.99 -40.31 -1.34
N GLN A 178 3.16 -39.25 -1.28
CA GLN A 178 3.07 -38.41 -0.08
C GLN A 178 2.41 -39.16 1.08
N VAL A 179 1.33 -39.89 0.82
CA VAL A 179 0.68 -40.71 1.86
C VAL A 179 1.61 -41.80 2.35
N GLU A 180 2.32 -42.49 1.46
CA GLU A 180 3.36 -43.49 1.85
C GLU A 180 4.49 -42.83 2.66
N SER A 181 4.96 -41.67 2.29
CA SER A 181 5.94 -40.88 3.02
C SER A 181 5.47 -40.50 4.43
N PHE A 182 4.22 -40.11 4.57
CA PHE A 182 3.59 -39.80 5.87
C PHE A 182 3.37 -41.05 6.73
N LEU A 183 3.11 -42.22 6.12
CA LEU A 183 2.94 -43.48 6.81
C LEU A 183 4.29 -44.10 7.23
N SER A 184 5.31 -43.98 6.37
CA SER A 184 6.63 -44.55 6.62
C SER A 184 7.50 -43.69 7.54
N LYS A 185 7.34 -42.38 7.49
CA LYS A 185 8.04 -41.43 8.38
C LYS A 185 7.07 -40.38 8.88
N PRO A 186 6.27 -40.69 9.90
CA PRO A 186 5.39 -39.68 10.50
C PRO A 186 6.24 -38.50 10.96
N ASP A 187 5.89 -37.30 10.51
CA ASP A 187 6.55 -36.06 10.91
C ASP A 187 6.32 -35.85 12.42
N LEU A 188 7.27 -36.37 13.19
CA LEU A 188 7.31 -36.18 14.63
C LEU A 188 8.00 -34.85 14.88
N GLY A 189 7.26 -33.87 15.40
CA GLY A 189 7.83 -32.62 15.87
C GLY A 189 8.86 -32.84 16.98
N ILE A 190 9.42 -31.76 17.50
CA ILE A 190 10.39 -31.82 18.63
C ILE A 190 9.75 -32.57 19.78
N PRO A 191 10.39 -33.67 20.28
CA PRO A 191 9.79 -34.48 21.33
C PRO A 191 9.63 -33.69 22.63
N LEU A 192 8.46 -33.80 23.23
CA LEU A 192 8.19 -33.24 24.55
C LEU A 192 8.78 -34.17 25.63
N PRO A 193 9.13 -33.64 26.82
CA PRO A 193 9.70 -34.44 27.91
C PRO A 193 8.78 -35.57 28.42
N TRP A 194 7.50 -35.50 28.07
CA TRP A 194 6.49 -36.47 28.55
C TRP A 194 6.04 -37.40 27.41
N ALA A 195 6.26 -38.68 27.58
CA ALA A 195 5.96 -39.71 26.57
C ALA A 195 4.47 -39.79 26.20
N ILE A 196 3.56 -39.48 27.14
CA ILE A 196 2.12 -39.45 26.91
C ILE A 196 1.74 -38.29 25.96
N LEU A 197 2.32 -37.11 26.17
CA LEU A 197 2.06 -35.95 25.33
C LEU A 197 2.63 -36.13 23.91
N ASN A 198 3.74 -36.82 23.77
CA ASN A 198 4.28 -37.17 22.46
C ASN A 198 3.36 -38.10 21.67
N LYS A 199 2.69 -39.05 22.35
CA LYS A 199 1.69 -39.91 21.71
C LYS A 199 0.40 -39.14 21.31
N MET A 200 -0.02 -38.19 22.12
CA MET A 200 -1.25 -37.41 21.85
C MET A 200 -1.04 -36.31 20.79
N PHE A 201 0.07 -35.59 20.84
CA PHE A 201 0.32 -34.39 20.01
C PHE A 201 1.39 -34.60 18.92
N ARG A 202 2.04 -35.76 18.87
CA ARG A 202 3.16 -36.05 17.94
C ARG A 202 4.31 -35.04 18.03
N GLY A 203 4.56 -34.48 19.22
CA GLY A 203 5.59 -33.47 19.46
C GLY A 203 5.14 -32.03 19.16
N CYS A 204 6.00 -31.05 19.49
CA CYS A 204 5.79 -29.64 19.16
C CYS A 204 6.17 -29.35 17.71
N ARG A 205 5.27 -28.74 16.94
CA ARG A 205 5.53 -28.29 15.57
C ARG A 205 5.82 -26.79 15.56
N LEU A 206 6.92 -26.40 14.94
CA LEU A 206 7.23 -24.98 14.72
C LEU A 206 6.16 -24.32 13.83
N GLY A 207 5.54 -23.24 14.29
CA GLY A 207 4.63 -22.39 13.50
C GLY A 207 3.15 -22.78 13.54
N LYS A 208 2.73 -23.67 14.45
CA LYS A 208 1.29 -23.89 14.76
C LYS A 208 1.05 -23.72 16.26
N VAL A 209 0.75 -22.52 16.65
CA VAL A 209 0.07 -22.19 17.90
C VAL A 209 -1.34 -21.78 17.54
#